data_fc81db025c6b864e853a73d0689d1250
#
_entry.id   fc81db025c6b864e853a73d0689d1250
#
_cell.length_a   1.000
_cell.length_b   1.000
_cell.length_c   1.000
_cell.angle_alpha   90.00
_cell.angle_beta   90.00
_cell.angle_gamma   90.00
#
_symmetry.space_group_name_H-M   'P 1'
#
loop_
_entity.id
_entity.type
_entity.pdbx_description
1 polymer ?
#
loop_
_entity_poly.entity_id
_entity_poly.type
_entity_poly.pdbx_seq_one_letter_code
_entity_poly.pdbx_strand_id
1 'polypeptide(L)'
;KALANVEPAQAATNVVAIPVRVQADSRAEVLASQSAAAQWVPSEDGEFWHRVVQQLIATDAVTALVRELALQSQLVARDTDQWLLRVERESLNQPGSRDRLTTALQAAGHTARLAIEVGRVTDSPARRNAALAAEKQLAAEKIIFDDPFVQTMMRDFGAKIVPGSI
;
A
#
# COMPACT_ATOMS: atom_id res chain seq x y z
N LYS A 1 49.47 46.97 41.06
CA LYS A 1 48.21 47.39 40.42
C LYS A 1 47.94 46.45 39.28
N ALA A 2 47.20 45.41 39.49
CA ALA A 2 46.70 44.48 38.46
C ALA A 2 45.25 44.81 38.18
N LEU A 3 44.95 45.17 36.95
CA LEU A 3 43.60 45.32 36.45
C LEU A 3 43.15 43.94 35.97
N ALA A 4 42.15 43.39 36.62
CA ALA A 4 41.50 42.15 36.21
C ALA A 4 40.67 42.40 34.93
N ASN A 5 40.97 41.65 33.92
CA ASN A 5 40.18 41.59 32.69
C ASN A 5 39.08 40.54 32.92
N VAL A 6 37.85 40.99 33.02
CA VAL A 6 36.68 40.12 33.10
C VAL A 6 36.18 39.86 31.70
N GLU A 7 36.40 38.67 31.22
CA GLU A 7 35.90 38.18 29.96
C GLU A 7 34.42 37.80 30.12
N PRO A 8 33.47 38.26 29.28
CA PRO A 8 32.08 37.83 29.41
C PRO A 8 31.93 36.43 28.82
N ALA A 9 31.46 35.52 29.67
CA ALA A 9 31.07 34.18 29.27
C ALA A 9 29.97 34.25 28.21
N GLN A 10 30.30 33.83 27.02
CA GLN A 10 29.30 33.55 25.99
C GLN A 10 28.53 32.27 26.37
N ALA A 11 27.28 32.45 26.75
CA ALA A 11 26.35 31.34 26.89
C ALA A 11 26.10 30.74 25.51
N ALA A 12 26.74 29.63 25.23
CA ALA A 12 26.41 28.81 24.06
C ALA A 12 25.01 28.21 24.26
N THR A 13 24.02 28.82 23.66
CA THR A 13 22.71 28.19 23.48
C THR A 13 22.89 26.99 22.58
N ASN A 14 22.95 25.81 23.17
CA ASN A 14 22.84 24.55 22.43
C ASN A 14 21.43 24.49 21.81
N VAL A 15 21.29 24.99 20.60
CA VAL A 15 20.13 24.71 19.77
C VAL A 15 20.31 23.26 19.31
N VAL A 16 19.67 22.35 20.02
CA VAL A 16 19.50 20.97 19.55
C VAL A 16 18.59 21.05 18.33
N ALA A 17 19.19 21.08 17.15
CA ALA A 17 18.46 20.88 15.91
C ALA A 17 17.93 19.45 15.92
N ILE A 18 16.66 19.28 16.27
CA ILE A 18 15.95 18.01 16.07
C ILE A 18 15.86 17.83 14.56
N PRO A 19 16.50 16.82 13.97
CA PRO A 19 16.30 16.55 12.57
C PRO A 19 14.85 16.12 12.39
N VAL A 20 14.02 17.02 11.88
CA VAL A 20 12.71 16.65 11.36
C VAL A 20 13.00 15.71 10.19
N ARG A 21 12.91 14.41 10.44
CA ARG A 21 12.84 13.42 9.37
C ARG A 21 11.57 13.74 8.59
N VAL A 22 11.72 14.55 7.56
CA VAL A 22 10.69 14.69 6.55
C VAL A 22 10.50 13.28 5.97
N GLN A 23 9.33 12.73 6.16
CA GLN A 23 8.96 11.39 5.74
C GLN A 23 9.15 11.25 4.22
N ALA A 24 10.36 10.87 3.82
CA ALA A 24 10.63 10.44 2.44
C ALA A 24 9.85 9.15 2.11
N ASP A 25 9.50 8.39 3.14
CA ASP A 25 8.81 7.10 3.00
C ASP A 25 7.39 7.25 2.44
N SER A 26 6.63 8.25 2.87
CA SER A 26 5.26 8.46 2.37
C SER A 26 5.22 8.81 0.88
N ARG A 27 6.22 9.54 0.38
CA ARG A 27 6.31 9.87 -1.04
C ARG A 27 6.70 8.65 -1.89
N ALA A 28 7.57 7.79 -1.35
CA ALA A 28 7.96 6.55 -2.01
C ALA A 28 6.78 5.57 -2.07
N GLU A 29 5.95 5.48 -1.02
CA GLU A 29 4.75 4.65 -1.00
C GLU A 29 3.68 5.15 -1.97
N VAL A 30 3.46 6.46 -2.04
CA VAL A 30 2.51 7.05 -3.02
C VAL A 30 2.97 6.81 -4.45
N LEU A 31 4.26 6.99 -4.74
CA LEU A 31 4.81 6.71 -6.07
C LEU A 31 4.76 5.21 -6.40
N ALA A 32 5.03 4.34 -5.45
CA ALA A 32 4.91 2.88 -5.62
C ALA A 32 3.46 2.47 -5.86
N SER A 33 2.50 3.07 -5.16
CA SER A 33 1.07 2.81 -5.35
C SER A 33 0.58 3.30 -6.71
N GLN A 34 1.01 4.47 -7.15
CA GLN A 34 0.69 4.98 -8.49
C GLN A 34 1.32 4.14 -9.59
N SER A 35 2.56 3.69 -9.41
CA SER A 35 3.24 2.80 -10.37
C SER A 35 2.55 1.42 -10.44
N ALA A 36 2.10 0.89 -9.31
CA ALA A 36 1.35 -0.36 -9.25
C ALA A 36 -0.02 -0.23 -9.93
N ALA A 37 -0.72 0.88 -9.72
CA ALA A 37 -1.99 1.17 -10.40
C ALA A 37 -1.82 1.29 -11.92
N ALA A 38 -0.75 1.94 -12.39
CA ALA A 38 -0.47 2.11 -13.81
C ALA A 38 -0.15 0.79 -14.55
N GLN A 39 0.25 -0.25 -13.81
CA GLN A 39 0.58 -1.57 -14.36
C GLN A 39 -0.54 -2.61 -14.19
N TRP A 40 -1.68 -2.19 -13.67
CA TRP A 40 -2.80 -3.09 -13.47
C TRP A 40 -3.54 -3.35 -14.78
N VAL A 41 -3.73 -4.63 -15.09
CA VAL A 41 -4.50 -5.10 -16.25
C VAL A 41 -5.59 -6.03 -15.73
N PRO A 42 -6.87 -5.61 -15.76
CA PRO A 42 -7.97 -6.40 -15.22
C PRO A 42 -8.17 -7.70 -16.00
N SER A 43 -8.49 -8.77 -15.26
CA SER A 43 -8.86 -10.08 -15.80
C SER A 43 -10.05 -10.64 -15.03
N GLU A 44 -10.80 -11.56 -15.64
CA GLU A 44 -11.95 -12.22 -14.99
C GLU A 44 -11.50 -13.06 -13.78
N ASP A 45 -10.42 -13.82 -13.96
CA ASP A 45 -9.85 -14.62 -12.86
C ASP A 45 -9.31 -13.75 -11.73
N GLY A 46 -8.74 -12.59 -12.07
CA GLY A 46 -8.30 -11.60 -11.09
C GLY A 46 -9.45 -10.99 -10.30
N GLU A 47 -10.59 -10.74 -10.95
CA GLU A 47 -11.80 -10.26 -10.27
C GLU A 47 -12.39 -11.31 -9.34
N PHE A 48 -12.47 -12.55 -9.82
CA PHE A 48 -12.89 -13.66 -9.00
C PHE A 48 -11.98 -13.82 -7.78
N TRP A 49 -10.67 -13.83 -7.98
CA TRP A 49 -9.68 -13.94 -6.91
C TRP A 49 -9.77 -12.80 -5.89
N HIS A 50 -9.95 -11.59 -6.38
CA HIS A 50 -10.14 -10.43 -5.50
C HIS A 50 -11.35 -10.60 -4.58
N ARG A 51 -12.50 -11.06 -5.10
CA ARG A 51 -13.70 -11.32 -4.29
C ARG A 51 -13.47 -12.40 -3.25
N VAL A 52 -12.83 -13.51 -3.63
CA VAL A 52 -12.49 -14.60 -2.71
C VAL A 52 -11.57 -14.12 -1.59
N VAL A 53 -10.52 -13.38 -1.93
CA VAL A 53 -9.57 -12.83 -0.95
C VAL A 53 -10.26 -11.84 0.00
N GLN A 54 -11.14 -10.98 -0.50
CA GLN A 54 -11.92 -10.07 0.35
C GLN A 54 -12.81 -10.83 1.33
N GLN A 55 -13.44 -11.92 0.90
CA GLN A 55 -14.22 -12.79 1.78
C GLN A 55 -13.36 -13.45 2.86
N LEU A 56 -12.19 -13.98 2.50
CA LEU A 56 -11.26 -14.59 3.45
C LEU A 56 -10.74 -13.57 4.48
N ILE A 57 -10.51 -12.33 4.06
CA ILE A 57 -10.11 -11.25 4.97
C ILE A 57 -11.26 -10.85 5.90
N ALA A 58 -12.47 -10.73 5.37
CA ALA A 58 -13.65 -10.36 6.16
C ALA A 58 -14.01 -11.39 7.24
N THR A 59 -13.67 -12.65 7.01
CA THR A 59 -13.87 -13.75 7.97
C THR A 59 -12.67 -14.05 8.85
N ASP A 60 -11.59 -13.22 8.76
CA ASP A 60 -10.30 -13.45 9.43
C ASP A 60 -9.71 -14.86 9.19
N ALA A 61 -10.07 -15.48 8.08
CA ALA A 61 -9.58 -16.82 7.71
C ALA A 61 -8.10 -16.81 7.31
N VAL A 62 -7.57 -15.66 6.96
CA VAL A 62 -6.17 -15.45 6.55
C VAL A 62 -5.52 -14.31 7.34
N THR A 63 -4.37 -14.57 7.92
CA THR A 63 -3.63 -13.61 8.74
C THR A 63 -2.15 -13.53 8.34
N ALA A 64 -1.51 -12.41 8.66
CA ALA A 64 -0.07 -12.20 8.46
C ALA A 64 0.40 -12.60 7.05
N LEU A 65 1.38 -13.48 6.95
CA LEU A 65 1.99 -13.90 5.69
C LEU A 65 1.02 -14.56 4.72
N VAL A 66 -0.02 -15.23 5.22
CA VAL A 66 -1.04 -15.87 4.37
C VAL A 66 -1.88 -14.79 3.68
N ARG A 67 -2.24 -13.75 4.41
CA ARG A 67 -2.94 -12.58 3.87
C ARG A 67 -2.07 -11.85 2.83
N GLU A 68 -0.79 -11.69 3.12
CA GLU A 68 0.16 -11.09 2.17
C GLU A 68 0.26 -11.92 0.89
N LEU A 69 0.41 -13.24 1.00
CA LEU A 69 0.40 -14.15 -0.14
C LEU A 69 -0.89 -13.98 -0.96
N ALA A 70 -2.05 -13.98 -0.33
CA ALA A 70 -3.34 -13.84 -1.01
C ALA A 70 -3.47 -12.50 -1.74
N LEU A 71 -3.06 -11.40 -1.11
CA LEU A 71 -3.14 -10.05 -1.68
C LEU A 71 -2.16 -9.82 -2.84
N GLN A 72 -0.96 -10.38 -2.75
CA GLN A 72 0.11 -10.18 -3.73
C GLN A 72 0.08 -11.20 -4.87
N SER A 73 -0.76 -12.22 -4.80
CA SER A 73 -0.89 -13.25 -5.83
C SER A 73 -1.94 -12.89 -6.88
N GLN A 74 -1.71 -13.40 -8.08
CA GLN A 74 -2.65 -13.35 -9.21
C GLN A 74 -3.14 -14.75 -9.52
N LEU A 75 -4.44 -14.93 -9.67
CA LEU A 75 -4.99 -16.18 -10.19
C LEU A 75 -4.80 -16.21 -11.72
N VAL A 76 -4.02 -17.17 -12.20
CA VAL A 76 -3.64 -17.29 -13.62
C VAL A 76 -4.50 -18.35 -14.32
N ALA A 77 -4.80 -19.43 -13.62
CA ALA A 77 -5.62 -20.51 -14.13
C ALA A 77 -6.49 -21.08 -13.00
N ARG A 78 -7.71 -21.42 -13.34
CA ARG A 78 -8.70 -21.97 -12.44
C ARG A 78 -9.33 -23.21 -13.03
N ASP A 79 -8.81 -24.36 -12.62
CA ASP A 79 -9.40 -25.66 -12.91
C ASP A 79 -10.29 -26.12 -11.76
N THR A 80 -11.06 -27.18 -11.98
CA THR A 80 -11.98 -27.76 -11.00
C THR A 80 -11.27 -28.18 -9.72
N ASP A 81 -10.07 -28.76 -9.85
CA ASP A 81 -9.33 -29.35 -8.74
C ASP A 81 -8.04 -28.58 -8.38
N GLN A 82 -7.58 -27.67 -9.25
CA GLN A 82 -6.32 -26.97 -9.07
C GLN A 82 -6.41 -25.53 -9.54
N TRP A 83 -5.92 -24.63 -8.69
CA TRP A 83 -5.76 -23.22 -9.01
C TRP A 83 -4.29 -22.86 -9.06
N LEU A 84 -3.91 -22.14 -10.11
CA LEU A 84 -2.56 -21.65 -10.28
C LEU A 84 -2.49 -20.17 -9.90
N LEU A 85 -1.76 -19.90 -8.84
CA LEU A 85 -1.43 -18.54 -8.40
C LEU A 85 -0.04 -18.15 -8.88
N ARG A 86 0.12 -16.89 -9.27
CA ARG A 86 1.41 -16.30 -9.62
C ARG A 86 1.77 -15.22 -8.62
N VAL A 87 3.02 -15.22 -8.18
CA VAL A 87 3.59 -14.22 -7.26
C VAL A 87 4.87 -13.64 -7.85
N GLU A 88 5.17 -12.36 -7.55
CA GLU A 88 6.42 -11.75 -8.03
C GLU A 88 7.62 -12.09 -7.14
N ARG A 89 7.37 -12.39 -5.87
CA ARG A 89 8.42 -12.67 -4.89
C ARG A 89 8.40 -14.13 -4.49
N GLU A 90 9.53 -14.81 -4.67
CA GLU A 90 9.68 -16.18 -4.21
C GLU A 90 9.49 -16.34 -2.69
N SER A 91 9.82 -15.30 -1.91
CA SER A 91 9.60 -15.28 -0.46
C SER A 91 8.14 -15.48 -0.04
N LEU A 92 7.18 -15.22 -0.92
CA LEU A 92 5.75 -15.48 -0.68
C LEU A 92 5.36 -16.94 -0.93
N ASN A 93 6.16 -17.69 -1.70
CA ASN A 93 5.92 -19.11 -2.01
C ASN A 93 6.42 -20.03 -0.89
N GLN A 94 5.95 -19.82 0.32
CA GLN A 94 6.28 -20.66 1.46
C GLN A 94 5.26 -21.80 1.59
N PRO A 95 5.70 -23.06 1.79
CA PRO A 95 4.80 -24.20 1.93
C PRO A 95 3.75 -24.01 3.03
N GLY A 96 4.17 -23.52 4.19
CA GLY A 96 3.24 -23.27 5.32
C GLY A 96 2.18 -22.21 5.03
N SER A 97 2.52 -21.15 4.28
CA SER A 97 1.55 -20.14 3.88
C SER A 97 0.58 -20.67 2.83
N ARG A 98 1.07 -21.45 1.87
CA ARG A 98 0.26 -22.12 0.85
C ARG A 98 -0.74 -23.10 1.46
N ASP A 99 -0.28 -23.93 2.39
CA ASP A 99 -1.14 -24.92 3.03
C ASP A 99 -2.25 -24.28 3.86
N ARG A 100 -1.92 -23.22 4.60
CA ARG A 100 -2.92 -22.42 5.35
C ARG A 100 -3.91 -21.72 4.43
N LEU A 101 -3.44 -21.16 3.30
CA LEU A 101 -4.33 -20.55 2.32
C LEU A 101 -5.25 -21.58 1.69
N THR A 102 -4.74 -22.77 1.36
CA THR A 102 -5.54 -23.90 0.86
C THR A 102 -6.63 -24.30 1.88
N THR A 103 -6.27 -24.41 3.15
CA THR A 103 -7.22 -24.72 4.22
C THR A 103 -8.30 -23.64 4.35
N ALA A 104 -7.92 -22.37 4.29
CA ALA A 104 -8.85 -21.25 4.34
C ALA A 104 -9.83 -21.26 3.15
N LEU A 105 -9.34 -21.57 1.95
CA LEU A 105 -10.17 -21.72 0.75
C LEU A 105 -11.15 -22.88 0.87
N GLN A 106 -10.71 -24.01 1.40
CA GLN A 106 -11.58 -25.17 1.66
C GLN A 106 -12.69 -24.84 2.67
N ALA A 107 -12.36 -24.11 3.73
CA ALA A 107 -13.34 -23.63 4.71
C ALA A 107 -14.35 -22.65 4.08
N ALA A 108 -13.95 -21.89 3.06
CA ALA A 108 -14.81 -20.98 2.30
C ALA A 108 -15.64 -21.70 1.19
N GLY A 109 -15.49 -23.02 1.05
CA GLY A 109 -16.23 -23.82 0.07
C GLY A 109 -15.53 -24.06 -1.27
N HIS A 110 -14.24 -23.70 -1.36
CA HIS A 110 -13.42 -23.89 -2.57
C HIS A 110 -12.48 -25.09 -2.38
N THR A 111 -12.75 -26.22 -3.00
CA THR A 111 -12.01 -27.47 -2.83
C THR A 111 -10.79 -27.60 -3.75
N ALA A 112 -10.21 -26.48 -4.19
CA ALA A 112 -9.08 -26.48 -5.11
C ALA A 112 -7.73 -26.62 -4.38
N ARG A 113 -6.80 -27.34 -5.01
CA ARG A 113 -5.39 -27.35 -4.63
C ARG A 113 -4.70 -26.12 -5.19
N LEU A 114 -3.83 -25.49 -4.39
CA LEU A 114 -3.05 -24.35 -4.84
C LEU A 114 -1.69 -24.78 -5.38
N ALA A 115 -1.42 -24.41 -6.62
CA ALA A 115 -0.07 -24.35 -7.17
C ALA A 115 0.37 -22.88 -7.21
N ILE A 116 1.63 -22.62 -6.92
CA ILE A 116 2.20 -21.27 -6.94
C ILE A 116 3.41 -21.26 -7.86
N GLU A 117 3.44 -20.30 -8.77
CA GLU A 117 4.57 -20.01 -9.64
C GLU A 117 5.11 -18.60 -9.37
N VAL A 118 6.39 -18.38 -9.65
CA VAL A 118 7.02 -17.06 -9.59
C VAL A 118 7.03 -16.44 -10.97
N GLY A 119 6.50 -15.23 -11.09
CA GLY A 119 6.42 -14.51 -12.36
C GLY A 119 5.79 -13.14 -12.20
N ARG A 120 5.71 -12.41 -13.31
CA ARG A 120 5.13 -11.06 -13.30
C ARG A 120 3.63 -11.11 -13.00
N VAL A 121 3.22 -10.31 -12.03
CA VAL A 121 1.82 -10.13 -11.62
C VAL A 121 1.27 -8.84 -12.22
N THR A 122 0.12 -8.92 -12.89
CA THR A 122 -0.56 -7.77 -13.48
C THR A 122 -1.92 -7.49 -12.86
N ASP A 123 -2.55 -8.47 -12.23
CA ASP A 123 -3.89 -8.37 -11.65
C ASP A 123 -3.99 -9.11 -10.31
N SER A 124 -3.42 -8.52 -9.27
CA SER A 124 -3.56 -9.02 -7.91
C SER A 124 -4.56 -8.18 -7.10
N PRO A 125 -5.15 -8.71 -6.01
CA PRO A 125 -5.98 -7.93 -5.11
C PRO A 125 -5.29 -6.66 -4.60
N ALA A 126 -4.00 -6.71 -4.31
CA ALA A 126 -3.23 -5.54 -3.90
C ALA A 126 -3.17 -4.47 -4.99
N ARG A 127 -2.96 -4.85 -6.25
CA ARG A 127 -2.97 -3.91 -7.38
C ARG A 127 -4.34 -3.30 -7.61
N ARG A 128 -5.41 -4.08 -7.50
CA ARG A 128 -6.80 -3.59 -7.58
C ARG A 128 -7.10 -2.59 -6.46
N ASN A 129 -6.72 -2.92 -5.24
CA ASN A 129 -6.91 -2.03 -4.09
C ASN A 129 -6.11 -0.73 -4.26
N ALA A 130 -4.88 -0.78 -4.77
CA ALA A 130 -4.06 0.39 -5.05
C ALA A 130 -4.69 1.27 -6.15
N ALA A 131 -5.23 0.67 -7.21
CA ALA A 131 -5.92 1.40 -8.29
C ALA A 131 -7.18 2.10 -7.76
N LEU A 132 -8.00 1.40 -6.97
CA LEU A 132 -9.20 1.98 -6.34
C LEU A 132 -8.86 3.09 -5.34
N ALA A 133 -7.79 2.93 -4.57
CA ALA A 133 -7.32 3.96 -3.65
C ALA A 133 -6.84 5.21 -4.40
N ALA A 134 -6.08 5.03 -5.49
CA ALA A 134 -5.64 6.13 -6.34
C ALA A 134 -6.82 6.87 -6.99
N GLU A 135 -7.83 6.16 -7.46
CA GLU A 135 -9.04 6.75 -8.04
C GLU A 135 -9.82 7.57 -6.98
N LYS A 136 -10.02 7.00 -5.79
CA LYS A 136 -10.68 7.71 -4.69
C LYS A 136 -9.92 8.97 -4.27
N GLN A 137 -8.61 8.89 -4.22
CA GLN A 137 -7.77 10.04 -3.89
C GLN A 137 -7.89 11.15 -4.93
N LEU A 138 -7.81 10.83 -6.22
CA LEU A 138 -8.00 11.80 -7.29
C LEU A 138 -9.38 12.43 -7.26
N ALA A 139 -10.42 11.65 -6.97
CA ALA A 139 -11.77 12.17 -6.81
C ALA A 139 -11.89 13.12 -5.61
N ALA A 140 -11.29 12.79 -4.48
CA ALA A 140 -11.27 13.63 -3.30
C ALA A 140 -10.48 14.93 -3.54
N GLU A 141 -9.32 14.85 -4.15
CA GLU A 141 -8.52 16.02 -4.53
C GLU A 141 -9.31 16.96 -5.46
N LYS A 142 -10.02 16.40 -6.44
CA LYS A 142 -10.87 17.19 -7.34
C LYS A 142 -11.98 17.91 -6.59
N ILE A 143 -12.67 17.25 -5.67
CA ILE A 143 -13.74 17.86 -4.85
C ILE A 143 -13.18 19.04 -4.05
N ILE A 144 -12.00 18.88 -3.45
CA ILE A 144 -11.35 19.93 -2.67
C ILE A 144 -10.91 21.08 -3.58
N PHE A 145 -10.35 20.81 -4.75
CA PHE A 145 -9.95 21.84 -5.71
C PHE A 145 -11.15 22.66 -6.23
N ASP A 146 -12.29 22.01 -6.41
CA ASP A 146 -13.52 22.65 -6.91
C ASP A 146 -14.28 23.39 -5.79
N ASP A 147 -13.89 23.25 -4.53
CA ASP A 147 -14.51 23.95 -3.40
C ASP A 147 -14.22 25.45 -3.42
N PRO A 148 -15.23 26.32 -3.42
CA PRO A 148 -15.06 27.78 -3.49
C PRO A 148 -14.27 28.36 -2.32
N PHE A 149 -14.40 27.78 -1.13
CA PHE A 149 -13.68 28.21 0.06
C PHE A 149 -12.18 27.91 -0.09
N VAL A 150 -11.83 26.71 -0.56
CA VAL A 150 -10.43 26.29 -0.83
C VAL A 150 -9.82 27.19 -1.89
N GLN A 151 -10.54 27.47 -2.97
CA GLN A 151 -10.07 28.39 -4.03
C GLN A 151 -9.82 29.80 -3.50
N THR A 152 -10.68 30.30 -2.61
CA THR A 152 -10.47 31.60 -1.96
C THR A 152 -9.22 31.58 -1.08
N MET A 153 -9.04 30.53 -0.27
CA MET A 153 -7.84 30.38 0.56
C MET A 153 -6.56 30.31 -0.26
N MET A 154 -6.58 29.59 -1.38
CA MET A 154 -5.42 29.52 -2.28
C MET A 154 -5.08 30.87 -2.90
N ARG A 155 -6.11 31.64 -3.30
CA ARG A 155 -5.92 32.94 -3.95
C ARG A 155 -5.52 34.05 -2.97
N ASP A 156 -6.17 34.12 -1.81
CA ASP A 156 -6.03 35.24 -0.88
C ASP A 156 -4.86 35.05 0.10
N PHE A 157 -4.56 33.79 0.46
CA PHE A 157 -3.52 33.44 1.43
C PHE A 157 -2.35 32.65 0.84
N GLY A 158 -2.35 32.39 -0.45
CA GLY A 158 -1.29 31.62 -1.10
C GLY A 158 -1.17 30.18 -0.60
N ALA A 159 -2.27 29.63 -0.04
CA ALA A 159 -2.32 28.24 0.41
C ALA A 159 -2.10 27.28 -0.76
N LYS A 160 -1.48 26.14 -0.49
CA LYS A 160 -1.26 25.09 -1.48
C LYS A 160 -1.79 23.77 -0.94
N ILE A 161 -2.47 23.02 -1.80
CA ILE A 161 -2.86 21.64 -1.48
C ILE A 161 -1.63 20.76 -1.65
N VAL A 162 -1.30 20.00 -0.62
CA VAL A 162 -0.21 19.01 -0.67
C VAL A 162 -0.78 17.70 -1.18
N PRO A 163 -0.38 17.22 -2.36
CA PRO A 163 -0.86 15.94 -2.88
C PRO A 163 -0.55 14.80 -1.91
N GLY A 164 -1.54 13.94 -1.67
CA GLY A 164 -1.38 12.79 -0.77
C GLY A 164 -1.59 13.07 0.71
N SER A 165 -2.03 14.27 1.08
CA SER A 165 -2.36 14.62 2.47
C SER A 165 -3.83 14.36 2.87
N ILE A 166 -4.61 13.83 1.94
CA ILE A 166 -6.05 13.61 2.07
C ILE A 166 -6.32 12.11 2.21
#